data_b3c4e7aaef0abad8ad2956f6e7f6011b
#
_entry.id   b3c4e7aaef0abad8ad2956f6e7f6011b
#
_cell.length_a   1.000
_cell.length_b   1.000
_cell.length_c   1.000
_cell.angle_alpha   90.00
_cell.angle_beta   90.00
_cell.angle_gamma   90.00
#
_symmetry.space_group_name_H-M   'P 1'
#
loop_
_entity.id
_entity.type
_entity.pdbx_description
1 polymer ?
#
loop_
_entity_poly.entity_id
_entity_poly.type
_entity_poly.pdbx_seq_one_letter_code
_entity_poly.pdbx_strand_id
1 'polypeptide(L)'
;CGFIEIGTVTPRPQAGNPRPRVFRLPKDRAIINRIGLSNRGLDKTICHLRRPHEGLIVGCNIGKNTVTPPENAAADYLRLFRNLYQYADYFTVNISCDNSCREGTTYTRTHILQILDPLFDFRRGQNQYRPIMLKVSPDMSDEVIDEISDILLETPLDGIVATNGTHRR
;
A
#
# COMPACT_ATOMS: atom_id res chain seq x y z
N CYS A 1 15.39 11.06 11.18
CA CYS A 1 14.82 9.83 10.56
C CYS A 1 15.72 9.36 9.44
N GLY A 2 15.92 8.04 9.32
CA GLY A 2 16.68 7.47 8.19
C GLY A 2 15.87 7.41 6.89
N PHE A 3 14.54 7.31 6.99
CA PHE A 3 13.59 7.32 5.86
C PHE A 3 12.20 7.74 6.34
N ILE A 4 11.34 8.08 5.40
CA ILE A 4 9.90 8.30 5.62
C ILE A 4 9.09 7.49 4.60
N GLU A 5 7.90 7.09 4.99
CA GLU A 5 6.91 6.51 4.08
C GLU A 5 5.67 7.41 4.06
N ILE A 6 5.31 7.90 2.89
CA ILE A 6 4.11 8.70 2.69
C ILE A 6 2.95 7.81 2.24
N GLY A 7 1.74 8.16 2.61
CA GLY A 7 0.55 7.46 2.15
C GLY A 7 -0.33 6.93 3.27
N THR A 8 -1.22 6.04 2.96
CA THR A 8 -1.48 5.40 1.65
C THR A 8 -2.05 6.43 0.67
N VAL A 9 -1.45 6.53 -0.51
CA VAL A 9 -1.92 7.37 -1.61
C VAL A 9 -2.89 6.57 -2.47
N THR A 10 -3.97 7.21 -2.91
CA THR A 10 -4.91 6.64 -3.88
C THR A 10 -4.96 7.51 -5.14
N PRO A 11 -5.37 6.99 -6.33
CA PRO A 11 -5.41 7.78 -7.56
C PRO A 11 -6.23 9.06 -7.43
N ARG A 12 -7.42 8.97 -6.84
CA ARG A 12 -8.30 10.12 -6.54
C ARG A 12 -8.24 10.46 -5.06
N PRO A 13 -8.42 11.74 -4.67
CA PRO A 13 -8.56 12.11 -3.26
C PRO A 13 -9.73 11.37 -2.63
N GLN A 14 -9.60 10.98 -1.37
CA GLN A 14 -10.71 10.45 -0.59
C GLN A 14 -10.66 10.91 0.85
N ALA A 15 -11.84 11.24 1.41
CA ALA A 15 -11.97 11.77 2.76
C ALA A 15 -11.66 10.74 3.85
N GLY A 16 -11.78 9.46 3.52
CA GLY A 16 -11.81 8.36 4.48
C GLY A 16 -13.15 8.23 5.19
N ASN A 17 -13.17 7.43 6.25
CA ASN A 17 -14.39 7.13 7.00
C ASN A 17 -14.89 8.34 7.81
N PRO A 18 -16.21 8.40 8.15
CA PRO A 18 -16.76 9.43 9.02
C PRO A 18 -16.08 9.48 10.40
N ARG A 19 -16.02 10.68 10.98
CA ARG A 19 -15.54 10.89 12.36
C ARG A 19 -16.62 10.53 13.38
N PRO A 20 -16.24 10.10 14.61
CA PRO A 20 -14.87 9.86 15.12
C PRO A 20 -14.27 8.60 14.52
N ARG A 21 -12.96 8.64 14.20
CA ARG A 21 -12.27 7.56 13.51
C ARG A 21 -10.89 7.20 14.07
N VAL A 22 -10.48 7.87 15.13
CA VAL A 22 -9.26 7.58 15.89
C VAL A 22 -9.57 7.69 17.37
N PHE A 23 -9.26 6.64 18.12
CA PHE A 23 -9.50 6.52 19.56
C PHE A 23 -8.19 6.19 20.25
N ARG A 24 -7.77 7.06 21.17
CA ARG A 24 -6.55 6.87 21.95
C ARG A 24 -6.89 6.11 23.23
N LEU A 25 -6.10 5.10 23.55
CA LEU A 25 -6.17 4.31 24.77
C LEU A 25 -4.89 4.51 25.59
N PRO A 26 -4.76 5.64 26.34
CA PRO A 26 -3.51 5.99 27.01
C PRO A 26 -3.05 4.95 28.04
N LYS A 27 -3.99 4.32 28.76
CA LYS A 27 -3.68 3.27 29.75
C LYS A 27 -3.02 2.05 29.13
N ASP A 28 -3.47 1.67 27.95
CA ASP A 28 -2.97 0.50 27.20
C ASP A 28 -1.84 0.87 26.22
N ARG A 29 -1.48 2.16 26.16
CA ARG A 29 -0.52 2.73 25.18
C ARG A 29 -0.87 2.33 23.75
N ALA A 30 -2.15 2.32 23.42
CA ALA A 30 -2.69 1.84 22.16
C ALA A 30 -3.56 2.88 21.44
N ILE A 31 -3.80 2.64 20.14
CA ILE A 31 -4.69 3.43 19.30
C ILE A 31 -5.58 2.47 18.52
N ILE A 32 -6.90 2.71 18.59
CA ILE A 32 -7.86 2.09 17.68
C ILE A 32 -8.19 3.12 16.60
N ASN A 33 -8.16 2.70 15.33
CA ASN A 33 -8.53 3.59 14.25
C ASN A 33 -9.33 2.89 13.14
N ARG A 34 -10.08 3.71 12.38
CA ARG A 34 -10.79 3.35 11.17
C ARG A 34 -10.70 4.50 10.16
N ILE A 35 -9.48 4.93 9.85
CA ILE A 35 -9.25 6.16 9.06
C ILE A 35 -9.79 6.05 7.64
N GLY A 36 -9.67 4.88 6.99
CA GLY A 36 -10.20 4.63 5.65
C GLY A 36 -9.39 5.29 4.53
N LEU A 37 -8.05 5.20 4.60
CA LEU A 37 -7.11 5.72 3.58
C LEU A 37 -7.37 7.19 3.20
N SER A 38 -7.64 8.05 4.21
CA SER A 38 -7.83 9.49 3.99
C SER A 38 -6.58 10.11 3.38
N ASN A 39 -6.68 10.64 2.16
CA ASN A 39 -5.55 11.25 1.46
C ASN A 39 -6.01 12.25 0.39
N ARG A 40 -5.06 13.06 -0.11
CA ARG A 40 -5.32 14.12 -1.09
C ARG A 40 -5.16 13.69 -2.55
N GLY A 41 -4.95 12.39 -2.80
CA GLY A 41 -4.81 11.82 -4.13
C GLY A 41 -3.43 12.03 -4.76
N LEU A 42 -3.26 11.43 -5.93
CA LEU A 42 -2.01 11.39 -6.68
C LEU A 42 -1.44 12.77 -7.02
N ASP A 43 -2.26 13.66 -7.62
CA ASP A 43 -1.78 14.95 -8.12
C ASP A 43 -1.21 15.83 -7.02
N LYS A 44 -1.89 15.84 -5.85
CA LYS A 44 -1.42 16.62 -4.71
C LYS A 44 -0.15 16.03 -4.09
N THR A 45 -0.04 14.71 -4.11
CA THR A 45 1.18 14.00 -3.67
C THR A 45 2.36 14.36 -4.54
N ILE A 46 2.21 14.34 -5.87
CA ILE A 46 3.24 14.76 -6.82
C ILE A 46 3.67 16.21 -6.57
N CYS A 47 2.72 17.13 -6.36
CA CYS A 47 3.03 18.53 -6.07
C CYS A 47 3.95 18.69 -4.84
N HIS A 48 3.80 17.85 -3.82
CA HIS A 48 4.64 17.89 -2.63
C HIS A 48 6.02 17.24 -2.87
N LEU A 49 6.05 16.10 -3.59
CA LEU A 49 7.27 15.35 -3.86
C LEU A 49 8.21 16.01 -4.88
N ARG A 50 7.73 16.99 -5.66
CA ARG A 50 8.57 17.78 -6.56
C ARG A 50 9.61 18.65 -5.83
N ARG A 51 9.45 18.87 -4.53
CA ARG A 51 10.43 19.59 -3.71
C ARG A 51 11.63 18.68 -3.44
N PRO A 52 12.86 19.19 -3.53
CA PRO A 52 14.05 18.39 -3.23
C PRO A 52 14.00 17.81 -1.81
N HIS A 53 14.43 16.58 -1.66
CA HIS A 53 14.52 15.86 -0.37
C HIS A 53 15.92 15.27 -0.18
N GLU A 54 16.93 16.12 -0.36
CA GLU A 54 18.33 15.69 -0.31
C GLU A 54 18.65 14.89 0.97
N GLY A 55 19.21 13.71 0.80
CA GLY A 55 19.63 12.81 1.88
C GLY A 55 18.49 12.08 2.59
N LEU A 56 17.21 12.24 2.16
CA LEU A 56 16.07 11.55 2.75
C LEU A 56 15.53 10.49 1.80
N ILE A 57 15.50 9.24 2.26
CA ILE A 57 14.84 8.14 1.56
C ILE A 57 13.32 8.30 1.73
N VAL A 58 12.59 8.35 0.61
CA VAL A 58 11.14 8.53 0.58
C VAL A 58 10.46 7.31 -0.03
N GLY A 59 9.72 6.57 0.78
CA GLY A 59 8.83 5.51 0.33
C GLY A 59 7.43 6.02 0.01
N CYS A 60 6.79 5.44 -1.01
CA CYS A 60 5.39 5.68 -1.33
C CYS A 60 4.54 4.44 -1.04
N ASN A 61 3.66 4.54 -0.06
CA ASN A 61 2.63 3.54 0.19
C ASN A 61 1.44 3.81 -0.73
N ILE A 62 1.11 2.85 -1.58
CA ILE A 62 0.08 2.99 -2.62
C ILE A 62 -1.08 2.01 -2.40
N GLY A 63 -2.29 2.45 -2.74
CA GLY A 63 -3.50 1.64 -2.59
C GLY A 63 -4.60 2.05 -3.56
N LYS A 64 -5.56 1.15 -3.79
CA LYS A 64 -6.73 1.48 -4.63
C LYS A 64 -7.68 2.45 -3.92
N ASN A 65 -8.47 3.19 -4.67
CA ASN A 65 -9.60 3.94 -4.09
C ASN A 65 -10.66 2.99 -3.53
N THR A 66 -11.34 3.40 -2.46
CA THR A 66 -12.44 2.63 -1.87
C THR A 66 -13.57 2.34 -2.88
N VAL A 67 -13.82 3.27 -3.78
CA VAL A 67 -14.86 3.14 -4.82
C VAL A 67 -14.42 2.29 -6.02
N THR A 68 -13.14 1.95 -6.15
CA THR A 68 -12.63 1.10 -7.23
C THR A 68 -12.98 -0.36 -6.92
N PRO A 69 -13.70 -1.06 -7.81
CA PRO A 69 -13.99 -2.49 -7.63
C PRO A 69 -12.70 -3.33 -7.56
N PRO A 70 -12.71 -4.47 -6.86
CA PRO A 70 -11.53 -5.34 -6.71
C PRO A 70 -10.89 -5.74 -8.04
N GLU A 71 -11.70 -6.08 -9.05
CA GLU A 71 -11.26 -6.48 -10.40
C GLU A 71 -10.50 -5.37 -11.15
N ASN A 72 -10.69 -4.11 -10.74
CA ASN A 72 -10.02 -2.95 -11.33
C ASN A 72 -8.86 -2.43 -10.46
N ALA A 73 -8.54 -3.12 -9.37
CA ALA A 73 -7.52 -2.69 -8.41
C ALA A 73 -6.14 -2.50 -9.08
N ALA A 74 -5.73 -3.42 -9.93
CA ALA A 74 -4.44 -3.38 -10.61
C ALA A 74 -4.20 -2.07 -11.37
N ALA A 75 -5.25 -1.51 -12.00
CA ALA A 75 -5.15 -0.25 -12.71
C ALA A 75 -4.84 0.95 -11.79
N ASP A 76 -5.42 0.97 -10.58
CA ASP A 76 -5.15 2.02 -9.59
C ASP A 76 -3.70 1.95 -9.10
N TYR A 77 -3.20 0.73 -8.76
CA TYR A 77 -1.82 0.55 -8.32
C TYR A 77 -0.82 0.91 -9.42
N LEU A 78 -1.03 0.44 -10.64
CA LEU A 78 -0.16 0.74 -11.77
C LEU A 78 -0.14 2.25 -12.09
N ARG A 79 -1.28 2.92 -12.04
CA ARG A 79 -1.37 4.37 -12.23
C ARG A 79 -0.53 5.12 -11.20
N LEU A 80 -0.65 4.76 -9.92
CA LEU A 80 0.14 5.36 -8.85
C LEU A 80 1.63 5.10 -9.03
N PHE A 81 1.99 3.84 -9.27
CA PHE A 81 3.37 3.42 -9.43
C PHE A 81 4.08 4.17 -10.55
N ARG A 82 3.47 4.23 -11.75
CA ARG A 82 4.02 4.94 -12.91
C ARG A 82 4.25 6.42 -12.64
N ASN A 83 3.26 7.10 -12.05
CA ASN A 83 3.31 8.54 -11.87
C ASN A 83 4.21 8.98 -10.70
N LEU A 84 4.39 8.11 -9.68
CA LEU A 84 5.23 8.39 -8.53
C LEU A 84 6.66 7.85 -8.68
N TYR A 85 6.96 7.05 -9.70
CA TYR A 85 8.20 6.31 -9.85
C TYR A 85 9.46 7.18 -9.75
N GLN A 86 9.44 8.34 -10.37
CA GLN A 86 10.58 9.27 -10.37
C GLN A 86 10.76 10.04 -9.05
N TYR A 87 9.76 9.98 -8.15
CA TYR A 87 9.74 10.76 -6.91
C TYR A 87 9.95 9.93 -5.65
N ALA A 88 9.88 8.61 -5.76
CA ALA A 88 10.00 7.69 -4.62
C ALA A 88 11.27 6.85 -4.73
N ASP A 89 11.84 6.48 -3.60
CA ASP A 89 12.98 5.57 -3.52
C ASP A 89 12.55 4.11 -3.43
N TYR A 90 11.37 3.84 -2.87
CA TYR A 90 10.73 2.52 -2.85
C TYR A 90 9.20 2.64 -2.79
N PHE A 91 8.52 1.53 -3.03
CA PHE A 91 7.07 1.47 -2.98
C PHE A 91 6.58 0.39 -2.03
N THR A 92 5.50 0.70 -1.29
CA THR A 92 4.76 -0.27 -0.50
C THR A 92 3.37 -0.45 -1.12
N VAL A 93 3.12 -1.63 -1.65
CA VAL A 93 1.80 -2.04 -2.17
C VAL A 93 0.94 -2.45 -0.99
N ASN A 94 -0.05 -1.63 -0.65
CA ASN A 94 -0.89 -1.85 0.52
C ASN A 94 -2.14 -2.64 0.16
N ILE A 95 -2.12 -3.94 0.39
CA ILE A 95 -3.28 -4.83 0.27
C ILE A 95 -3.97 -5.11 1.62
N SER A 96 -3.45 -4.55 2.71
CA SER A 96 -3.87 -4.88 4.07
C SER A 96 -5.00 -4.01 4.63
N CYS A 97 -5.61 -3.14 3.81
CA CYS A 97 -6.63 -2.22 4.30
C CYS A 97 -8.04 -2.73 4.00
N ASP A 98 -8.93 -2.70 5.01
CA ASP A 98 -10.32 -3.16 4.94
C ASP A 98 -11.15 -2.56 3.83
N ASN A 99 -10.84 -1.33 3.43
CA ASN A 99 -11.50 -0.69 2.30
C ASN A 99 -11.16 -1.35 0.96
N SER A 100 -10.16 -2.25 0.95
CA SER A 100 -9.83 -3.08 -0.21
C SER A 100 -10.47 -4.47 -0.15
N CYS A 101 -10.82 -4.92 1.07
CA CYS A 101 -11.48 -6.18 1.34
C CYS A 101 -12.86 -5.90 1.92
N ARG A 102 -13.94 -6.21 1.23
CA ARG A 102 -15.20 -6.49 1.90
C ARG A 102 -15.00 -7.77 2.71
N GLU A 103 -15.69 -7.90 3.85
CA GLU A 103 -15.70 -9.15 4.62
C GLU A 103 -15.77 -10.36 3.69
N GLY A 104 -14.79 -11.27 3.78
CA GLY A 104 -14.70 -12.46 2.95
C GLY A 104 -13.88 -12.37 1.66
N THR A 105 -13.28 -11.21 1.32
CA THR A 105 -12.36 -11.15 0.19
C THR A 105 -10.95 -11.52 0.66
N THR A 106 -10.64 -12.78 0.67
CA THR A 106 -9.28 -13.28 0.84
C THR A 106 -8.48 -12.88 -0.39
N TYR A 107 -7.35 -12.19 -0.22
CA TYR A 107 -6.39 -12.01 -1.31
C TYR A 107 -5.80 -13.38 -1.66
N THR A 108 -6.29 -13.97 -2.73
CA THR A 108 -5.67 -15.16 -3.31
C THR A 108 -4.37 -14.78 -4.00
N ARG A 109 -3.47 -15.75 -4.15
CA ARG A 109 -2.26 -15.61 -4.95
C ARG A 109 -2.53 -14.94 -6.30
N THR A 110 -3.57 -15.37 -7.01
CA THR A 110 -3.96 -14.80 -8.31
C THR A 110 -4.25 -13.31 -8.22
N HIS A 111 -5.01 -12.85 -7.23
CA HIS A 111 -5.32 -11.43 -7.07
C HIS A 111 -4.08 -10.60 -6.73
N ILE A 112 -3.18 -11.14 -5.91
CA ILE A 112 -1.93 -10.45 -5.55
C ILE A 112 -1.05 -10.30 -6.80
N LEU A 113 -0.89 -11.36 -7.59
CA LEU A 113 -0.09 -11.33 -8.81
C LEU A 113 -0.71 -10.41 -9.88
N GLN A 114 -2.04 -10.37 -10.03
CA GLN A 114 -2.70 -9.40 -10.92
C GLN A 114 -2.35 -7.94 -10.59
N ILE A 115 -2.08 -7.63 -9.33
CA ILE A 115 -1.63 -6.30 -8.91
C ILE A 115 -0.13 -6.15 -9.15
N LEU A 116 0.69 -7.14 -8.79
CA LEU A 116 2.15 -7.03 -8.78
C LEU A 116 2.77 -7.15 -10.18
N ASP A 117 2.29 -8.05 -11.04
CA ASP A 117 2.88 -8.31 -12.35
C ASP A 117 2.97 -7.06 -13.22
N PRO A 118 1.92 -6.22 -13.35
CA PRO A 118 2.03 -4.97 -14.10
C PRO A 118 3.07 -3.99 -13.52
N LEU A 119 3.32 -4.03 -12.20
CA LEU A 119 4.34 -3.19 -11.56
C LEU A 119 5.74 -3.71 -11.88
N PHE A 120 5.94 -5.03 -11.84
CA PHE A 120 7.21 -5.66 -12.22
C PHE A 120 7.54 -5.41 -13.68
N ASP A 121 6.54 -5.52 -14.57
CA ASP A 121 6.71 -5.26 -16.00
C ASP A 121 7.10 -3.81 -16.24
N PHE A 122 6.46 -2.88 -15.61
CA PHE A 122 6.81 -1.46 -15.71
C PHE A 122 8.23 -1.21 -15.17
N ARG A 123 8.58 -1.76 -13.98
CA ARG A 123 9.90 -1.59 -13.37
C ARG A 123 11.03 -2.10 -14.26
N ARG A 124 10.85 -3.24 -14.96
CA ARG A 124 11.85 -3.79 -15.88
C ARG A 124 12.25 -2.83 -17.00
N GLY A 125 11.36 -1.95 -17.41
CA GLY A 125 11.62 -0.93 -18.45
C GLY A 125 12.24 0.36 -17.92
N GLN A 126 12.57 0.47 -16.62
CA GLN A 126 13.09 1.70 -16.03
C GLN A 126 14.61 1.65 -15.81
N ASN A 127 15.28 2.80 -15.94
CA ASN A 127 16.73 2.92 -15.72
C ASN A 127 17.10 2.86 -14.23
N GLN A 128 16.19 3.25 -13.34
CA GLN A 128 16.42 3.24 -11.89
C GLN A 128 15.58 2.12 -11.25
N TYR A 129 16.24 1.27 -10.49
CA TYR A 129 15.56 0.26 -9.71
C TYR A 129 14.87 0.88 -8.50
N ARG A 130 13.60 0.56 -8.29
CA ARG A 130 12.82 0.96 -7.11
C ARG A 130 12.26 -0.29 -6.44
N PRO A 131 12.65 -0.60 -5.19
CA PRO A 131 12.11 -1.73 -4.46
C PRO A 131 10.59 -1.68 -4.33
N ILE A 132 9.95 -2.84 -4.44
CA ILE A 132 8.51 -3.04 -4.25
C ILE A 132 8.31 -3.93 -3.03
N MET A 133 7.67 -3.39 -2.01
CA MET A 133 7.31 -4.10 -0.78
C MET A 133 5.81 -4.41 -0.79
N LEU A 134 5.41 -5.58 -0.29
CA LEU A 134 4.00 -5.93 -0.08
C LEU A 134 3.62 -5.75 1.39
N LYS A 135 2.65 -4.90 1.69
CA LYS A 135 2.17 -4.73 3.07
C LYS A 135 0.98 -5.64 3.35
N VAL A 136 1.11 -6.44 4.40
CA VAL A 136 0.19 -7.50 4.78
C VAL A 136 -0.60 -7.20 6.05
N SER A 137 -1.73 -7.90 6.26
CA SER A 137 -2.51 -7.87 7.50
C SER A 137 -1.95 -8.87 8.52
N PRO A 138 -2.02 -8.59 9.84
CA PRO A 138 -1.67 -9.56 10.86
C PRO A 138 -2.76 -10.62 11.07
N ASP A 139 -3.94 -10.45 10.47
CA ASP A 139 -5.11 -11.31 10.66
C ASP A 139 -5.27 -12.34 9.53
N MET A 140 -4.25 -12.53 8.69
CA MET A 140 -4.21 -13.56 7.66
C MET A 140 -4.14 -14.96 8.27
N SER A 141 -4.67 -15.96 7.58
CA SER A 141 -4.47 -17.37 7.94
C SER A 141 -3.08 -17.85 7.54
N ASP A 142 -2.64 -18.96 8.12
CA ASP A 142 -1.32 -19.52 7.83
C ASP A 142 -1.18 -19.90 6.36
N GLU A 143 -2.25 -20.39 5.72
CA GLU A 143 -2.27 -20.73 4.29
C GLU A 143 -2.00 -19.49 3.41
N VAL A 144 -2.58 -18.33 3.76
CA VAL A 144 -2.35 -17.07 3.03
C VAL A 144 -0.94 -16.56 3.27
N ILE A 145 -0.38 -16.77 4.46
CA ILE A 145 1.01 -16.42 4.78
C ILE A 145 1.97 -17.27 3.94
N ASP A 146 1.70 -18.56 3.81
CA ASP A 146 2.50 -19.47 2.96
C ASP A 146 2.44 -19.04 1.49
N GLU A 147 1.24 -18.75 0.95
CA GLU A 147 1.09 -18.23 -0.42
C GLU A 147 1.87 -16.93 -0.65
N ILE A 148 1.89 -16.02 0.32
CA ILE A 148 2.65 -14.76 0.23
C ILE A 148 4.16 -15.04 0.30
N SER A 149 4.58 -16.00 1.10
CA SER A 149 5.97 -16.43 1.18
C SER A 149 6.45 -17.00 -0.17
N ASP A 150 5.63 -17.83 -0.81
CA ASP A 150 5.90 -18.35 -2.14
C ASP A 150 6.00 -17.22 -3.18
N ILE A 151 5.07 -16.25 -3.14
CA ILE A 151 5.14 -15.07 -4.02
C ILE A 151 6.47 -14.32 -3.84
N LEU A 152 6.91 -14.12 -2.59
CA LEU A 152 8.19 -13.44 -2.30
C LEU A 152 9.39 -14.20 -2.86
N LEU A 153 9.36 -15.53 -2.81
CA LEU A 153 10.48 -16.37 -3.28
C LEU A 153 10.49 -16.55 -4.81
N GLU A 154 9.33 -16.53 -5.45
CA GLU A 154 9.18 -16.86 -6.88
C GLU A 154 9.09 -15.64 -7.79
N THR A 155 8.93 -14.43 -7.24
CA THR A 155 8.73 -13.20 -8.00
C THR A 155 9.82 -12.16 -7.67
N PRO A 156 10.00 -11.12 -8.49
CA PRO A 156 10.90 -10.01 -8.16
C PRO A 156 10.32 -9.02 -7.13
N LEU A 157 9.54 -9.51 -6.16
CA LEU A 157 9.12 -8.76 -4.98
C LEU A 157 10.31 -8.61 -4.03
N ASP A 158 10.54 -7.41 -3.49
CA ASP A 158 11.75 -7.10 -2.72
C ASP A 158 11.59 -7.34 -1.23
N GLY A 159 10.35 -7.45 -0.74
CA GLY A 159 10.13 -7.72 0.68
C GLY A 159 8.68 -7.53 1.12
N ILE A 160 8.47 -7.71 2.42
CA ILE A 160 7.16 -7.65 3.07
C ILE A 160 7.20 -6.59 4.18
N VAL A 161 6.13 -5.79 4.28
CA VAL A 161 5.89 -4.91 5.42
C VAL A 161 4.91 -5.59 6.38
N ALA A 162 5.42 -6.12 7.46
CA ALA A 162 4.65 -6.77 8.50
C ALA A 162 4.56 -5.82 9.72
N THR A 163 3.39 -5.30 10.03
CA THR A 163 2.08 -5.52 9.45
C THR A 163 1.23 -4.24 9.54
N ASN A 164 -0.05 -4.33 9.09
CA ASN A 164 -1.08 -3.35 9.46
C ASN A 164 -1.50 -3.55 10.94
N GLY A 165 -2.45 -2.75 11.43
CA GLY A 165 -3.10 -3.02 12.72
C GLY A 165 -4.04 -4.23 12.65
N THR A 166 -4.18 -4.97 13.78
CA THR A 166 -5.13 -6.08 13.88
C THR A 166 -6.58 -5.61 14.03
N HIS A 167 -7.54 -6.39 13.52
CA HIS A 167 -8.97 -6.27 13.76
C HIS A 167 -9.44 -7.13 14.94
N ARG A 168 -8.61 -8.08 15.38
CA ARG A 168 -8.91 -8.94 16.55
C ARG A 168 -8.88 -8.10 17.81
N ARG A 169 -9.93 -8.21 18.63
CA ARG A 169 -10.11 -7.53 19.90
C ARG A 169 -10.22 -8.55 21.02
#